data_1f409debb776d9cd3d480e4b9948ac87
#
_entry.id   1f409debb776d9cd3d480e4b9948ac87
#
_cell.length_a   1.000
_cell.length_b   1.000
_cell.length_c   1.000
_cell.angle_alpha   90.00
_cell.angle_beta   90.00
_cell.angle_gamma   90.00
#
_symmetry.space_group_name_H-M   'P 1'
#
loop_
_entity.id
_entity.type
_entity.pdbx_description
1 polymer ?
#
loop_
_entity_poly.entity_id
_entity_poly.type
_entity_poly.pdbx_seq_one_letter_code
_entity_poly.pdbx_strand_id
1 'polypeptide(L)'
;MTERSRSGKTAWDKEKTRELFRRYKETDDPDAREQLVMSHMNLVRFLANKFKNRGEPLDDLMQVGYLGLLKAIDRFDPERGLEFTTFATPTILGEIKRHFRDKGWSVR
;
A
#
# COMPACT_ATOMS: atom_id res chain seq x y z
N MET A 1 25.77 -5.80 -11.70
CA MET A 1 25.46 -5.55 -11.16
C MET A 1 24.37 -4.97 -10.82
N THR A 2 23.78 -4.67 -10.95
CA THR A 2 22.74 -3.90 -10.61
C THR A 2 21.46 -4.30 -11.08
N GLU A 3 21.35 -5.42 -11.64
CA GLU A 3 20.10 -5.80 -12.14
C GLU A 3 19.20 -6.19 -11.09
N ARG A 4 19.63 -6.34 -9.89
CA ARG A 4 18.70 -6.74 -8.89
C ARG A 4 17.67 -5.73 -8.65
N SER A 5 17.86 -4.51 -9.02
CA SER A 5 16.87 -3.52 -8.74
C SER A 5 15.61 -3.72 -9.51
N ARG A 6 15.64 -4.53 -10.56
CA ARG A 6 14.44 -4.68 -11.31
C ARG A 6 13.36 -5.40 -10.64
N SER A 7 13.68 -6.34 -9.81
CA SER A 7 12.64 -7.17 -9.28
C SER A 7 11.84 -6.48 -8.20
N GLY A 8 12.46 -5.65 -7.40
CA GLY A 8 11.75 -4.98 -6.34
C GLY A 8 11.20 -5.89 -5.28
N LYS A 9 11.49 -7.17 -5.35
CA LYS A 9 10.96 -8.10 -4.38
C LYS A 9 12.02 -9.02 -3.85
N THR A 10 13.19 -8.49 -3.63
CA THR A 10 14.28 -9.29 -3.12
C THR A 10 14.22 -9.36 -1.61
N ALA A 11 15.02 -10.21 -1.05
CA ALA A 11 15.15 -10.29 0.40
C ALA A 11 15.60 -8.94 0.98
N TRP A 12 16.42 -8.21 0.21
CA TRP A 12 16.90 -6.92 0.65
C TRP A 12 15.73 -5.95 0.83
N ASP A 13 14.77 -5.99 -0.10
CA ASP A 13 13.61 -5.12 0.00
C ASP A 13 12.77 -5.45 1.21
N LYS A 14 12.63 -6.73 1.52
CA LYS A 14 11.87 -7.13 2.70
C LYS A 14 12.58 -6.72 3.98
N GLU A 15 13.89 -6.83 4.00
CA GLU A 15 14.66 -6.42 5.14
C GLU A 15 14.55 -4.93 5.36
N LYS A 16 14.63 -4.16 4.29
CA LYS A 16 14.53 -2.72 4.38
C LYS A 16 13.16 -2.32 4.89
N THR A 17 12.13 -2.96 4.38
CA THR A 17 10.77 -2.67 4.83
C THR A 17 10.62 -2.97 6.31
N ARG A 18 11.17 -4.10 6.75
CA ARG A 18 11.08 -4.46 8.17
C ARG A 18 11.78 -3.45 9.03
N GLU A 19 12.94 -2.98 8.60
CA GLU A 19 13.67 -1.97 9.36
C GLU A 19 12.92 -0.66 9.42
N LEU A 20 12.29 -0.25 8.31
CA LEU A 20 11.50 0.97 8.31
C LEU A 20 10.33 0.87 9.26
N PHE A 21 9.65 -0.28 9.29
CA PHE A 21 8.55 -0.47 10.21
C PHE A 21 9.03 -0.45 11.65
N ARG A 22 10.20 -1.05 11.92
CA ARG A 22 10.72 -1.03 13.27
C ARG A 22 10.94 0.41 13.73
N ARG A 23 11.57 1.22 12.87
CA ARG A 23 11.82 2.62 13.23
C ARG A 23 10.53 3.39 13.41
N TYR A 24 9.58 3.19 12.52
CA TYR A 24 8.33 3.91 12.63
C TYR A 24 7.55 3.51 13.87
N LYS A 25 7.45 2.21 14.13
CA LYS A 25 6.63 1.75 15.25
C LYS A 25 7.29 2.00 16.61
N GLU A 26 8.60 1.99 16.65
CA GLU A 26 9.30 2.19 17.92
C GLU A 26 9.58 3.65 18.24
N THR A 27 9.86 4.45 17.23
CA THR A 27 10.25 5.83 17.46
C THR A 27 9.34 6.84 16.79
N ASP A 28 8.30 6.38 16.11
CA ASP A 28 7.36 7.28 15.44
C ASP A 28 8.09 8.17 14.41
N ASP A 29 9.08 7.61 13.75
CA ASP A 29 9.94 8.34 12.83
C ASP A 29 9.17 8.71 11.55
N PRO A 30 8.92 10.00 11.31
CA PRO A 30 8.14 10.37 10.13
C PRO A 30 8.84 10.09 8.81
N ASP A 31 10.18 10.10 8.81
CA ASP A 31 10.91 9.76 7.58
C ASP A 31 10.72 8.30 7.24
N ALA A 32 10.72 7.43 8.23
CA ALA A 32 10.49 6.02 7.99
C ALA A 32 9.08 5.80 7.44
N ARG A 33 8.10 6.50 7.99
CA ARG A 33 6.74 6.38 7.49
C ARG A 33 6.64 6.82 6.04
N GLU A 34 7.28 7.93 5.71
CA GLU A 34 7.24 8.43 4.35
C GLU A 34 7.89 7.46 3.38
N GLN A 35 9.02 6.87 3.76
CA GLN A 35 9.67 5.90 2.92
C GLN A 35 8.81 4.65 2.71
N LEU A 36 8.08 4.25 3.74
CA LEU A 36 7.15 3.13 3.60
C LEU A 36 6.06 3.45 2.59
N VAL A 37 5.52 4.67 2.66
CA VAL A 37 4.51 5.10 1.71
C VAL A 37 5.07 5.08 0.30
N MET A 38 6.21 5.73 0.10
CA MET A 38 6.76 5.88 -1.23
C MET A 38 7.12 4.54 -1.86
N SER A 39 7.63 3.62 -1.06
CA SER A 39 8.06 2.33 -1.59
C SER A 39 6.89 1.44 -1.96
N HIS A 40 5.66 1.79 -1.57
CA HIS A 40 4.50 0.97 -1.87
C HIS A 40 3.48 1.65 -2.78
N MET A 41 3.85 2.80 -3.36
CA MET A 41 2.93 3.47 -4.26
C MET A 41 2.67 2.69 -5.54
N ASN A 42 3.63 1.87 -5.97
CA ASN A 42 3.39 1.03 -7.14
C ASN A 42 2.31 0.01 -6.87
N LEU A 43 2.23 -0.48 -5.64
CA LEU A 43 1.15 -1.39 -5.27
C LEU A 43 -0.19 -0.68 -5.36
N VAL A 44 -0.25 0.56 -4.88
CA VAL A 44 -1.48 1.35 -4.97
C VAL A 44 -1.91 1.51 -6.42
N ARG A 45 -0.95 1.86 -7.28
CA ARG A 45 -1.25 2.05 -8.70
C ARG A 45 -1.74 0.75 -9.34
N PHE A 46 -1.09 -0.35 -9.01
CA PHE A 46 -1.47 -1.65 -9.55
C PHE A 46 -2.91 -1.99 -9.15
N LEU A 47 -3.24 -1.78 -7.89
CA LEU A 47 -4.58 -2.12 -7.43
C LEU A 47 -5.64 -1.16 -7.95
N ALA A 48 -5.32 0.13 -8.02
CA ALA A 48 -6.27 1.11 -8.55
C ALA A 48 -6.58 0.84 -10.02
N ASN A 49 -5.56 0.41 -10.78
CA ASN A 49 -5.77 0.13 -12.18
C ASN A 49 -6.76 -1.00 -12.44
N LYS A 50 -6.97 -1.86 -11.47
CA LYS A 50 -7.95 -2.93 -11.64
C LYS A 50 -9.37 -2.39 -11.75
N PHE A 51 -9.59 -1.16 -11.32
CA PHE A 51 -10.92 -0.56 -11.31
C PHE A 51 -11.07 0.57 -12.30
N LYS A 52 -10.08 0.82 -13.13
CA LYS A 52 -10.20 1.91 -14.09
C LYS A 52 -11.29 1.58 -15.10
N ASN A 53 -11.86 2.62 -15.69
CA ASN A 53 -12.93 2.48 -16.68
C ASN A 53 -14.23 1.94 -16.09
N ARG A 54 -14.44 2.17 -14.81
CA ARG A 54 -15.67 1.74 -14.16
C ARG A 54 -16.46 2.91 -13.60
N GLY A 55 -16.25 4.09 -14.17
CA GLY A 55 -17.07 5.22 -13.79
C GLY A 55 -16.41 6.21 -12.88
N GLU A 56 -15.22 5.89 -12.34
CA GLU A 56 -14.49 6.81 -11.48
C GLU A 56 -13.15 7.12 -12.11
N PRO A 57 -12.70 8.38 -12.04
CA PRO A 57 -11.38 8.73 -12.59
C PRO A 57 -10.28 7.97 -11.88
N LEU A 58 -9.26 7.60 -12.63
CA LEU A 58 -8.13 6.89 -12.03
C LEU A 58 -7.47 7.71 -10.93
N ASP A 59 -7.40 9.02 -11.09
CA ASP A 59 -6.80 9.88 -10.07
C ASP A 59 -7.53 9.74 -8.74
N ASP A 60 -8.85 9.67 -8.78
CA ASP A 60 -9.63 9.50 -7.56
C ASP A 60 -9.36 8.13 -6.94
N LEU A 61 -9.24 7.11 -7.78
CA LEU A 61 -8.94 5.77 -7.27
C LEU A 61 -7.57 5.72 -6.64
N MET A 62 -6.61 6.46 -7.22
CA MET A 62 -5.28 6.53 -6.65
C MET A 62 -5.30 7.20 -5.27
N GLN A 63 -6.08 8.26 -5.14
CA GLN A 63 -6.17 8.94 -3.85
C GLN A 63 -6.79 8.03 -2.79
N VAL A 64 -7.85 7.34 -3.15
CA VAL A 64 -8.49 6.43 -2.22
C VAL A 64 -7.57 5.27 -1.86
N GLY A 65 -6.86 4.75 -2.86
CA GLY A 65 -5.89 3.69 -2.60
C GLY A 65 -4.76 4.16 -1.70
N TYR A 66 -4.33 5.39 -1.90
CA TYR A 66 -3.30 5.97 -1.06
C TYR A 66 -3.77 6.04 0.40
N LEU A 67 -5.01 6.46 0.62
CA LEU A 67 -5.55 6.48 1.98
C LEU A 67 -5.58 5.08 2.58
N GLY A 68 -5.91 4.09 1.76
CA GLY A 68 -5.86 2.71 2.22
C GLY A 68 -4.46 2.28 2.60
N LEU A 69 -3.47 2.72 1.83
CA LEU A 69 -2.07 2.43 2.16
C LEU A 69 -1.68 3.06 3.49
N LEU A 70 -2.07 4.30 3.72
CA LEU A 70 -1.76 4.96 5.00
C LEU A 70 -2.37 4.20 6.16
N LYS A 71 -3.62 3.78 6.01
CA LYS A 71 -4.27 2.98 7.06
C LYS A 71 -3.54 1.68 7.28
N ALA A 72 -3.10 1.04 6.21
CA ALA A 72 -2.40 -0.23 6.34
C ALA A 72 -1.09 -0.05 7.09
N ILE A 73 -0.34 1.01 6.76
CA ILE A 73 0.93 1.25 7.42
C ILE A 73 0.71 1.48 8.92
N ASP A 74 -0.31 2.27 9.25
CA ASP A 74 -0.54 2.62 10.63
C ASP A 74 -1.07 1.46 11.46
N ARG A 75 -1.78 0.53 10.83
CA ARG A 75 -2.37 -0.61 11.55
C ARG A 75 -1.53 -1.86 11.52
N PHE A 76 -0.54 -1.91 10.65
CA PHE A 76 0.25 -3.13 10.50
C PHE A 76 1.07 -3.42 11.75
N ASP A 77 1.05 -4.67 12.17
CA ASP A 77 1.85 -5.12 13.29
C ASP A 77 2.97 -5.99 12.75
N PRO A 78 4.21 -5.48 12.70
CA PRO A 78 5.31 -6.24 12.12
C PRO A 78 5.65 -7.49 12.89
N GLU A 79 5.15 -7.63 14.12
CA GLU A 79 5.45 -8.79 14.95
C GLU A 79 4.58 -9.99 14.65
N ARG A 80 3.59 -9.82 13.77
CA ARG A 80 2.66 -10.91 13.51
C ARG A 80 3.14 -11.93 12.50
N GLY A 81 4.31 -11.74 11.92
CA GLY A 81 4.85 -12.70 10.97
C GLY A 81 4.21 -12.67 9.59
N LEU A 82 3.40 -11.66 9.32
CA LEU A 82 2.74 -11.49 8.04
C LEU A 82 3.48 -10.45 7.25
N GLU A 83 3.63 -10.64 5.95
CA GLU A 83 4.27 -9.63 5.12
C GLU A 83 3.35 -8.44 4.94
N PHE A 84 3.94 -7.26 4.86
CA PHE A 84 3.13 -6.05 4.78
C PHE A 84 2.22 -6.04 3.55
N THR A 85 2.72 -6.45 2.39
CA THR A 85 1.90 -6.42 1.18
C THR A 85 0.69 -7.32 1.30
N THR A 86 0.83 -8.45 1.99
CA THR A 86 -0.28 -9.35 2.22
C THR A 86 -1.36 -8.68 3.06
N PHE A 87 -0.94 -7.90 4.03
CA PHE A 87 -1.86 -7.18 4.89
C PHE A 87 -2.45 -5.96 4.17
N ALA A 88 -1.63 -5.26 3.40
CA ALA A 88 -2.04 -3.98 2.81
C ALA A 88 -3.02 -4.16 1.65
N THR A 89 -2.84 -5.22 0.85
CA THR A 89 -3.65 -5.40 -0.34
C THR A 89 -5.15 -5.38 -0.05
N PRO A 90 -5.66 -6.20 0.88
CA PRO A 90 -7.09 -6.14 1.16
C PRO A 90 -7.53 -4.82 1.79
N THR A 91 -6.65 -4.16 2.53
CA THR A 91 -6.98 -2.87 3.11
C THR A 91 -7.16 -1.82 2.04
N ILE A 92 -6.23 -1.79 1.07
CA ILE A 92 -6.32 -0.84 -0.02
C ILE A 92 -7.54 -1.13 -0.88
N LEU A 93 -7.75 -2.41 -1.22
CA LEU A 93 -8.90 -2.79 -2.03
C LEU A 93 -10.20 -2.45 -1.33
N GLY A 94 -10.24 -2.63 -0.01
CA GLY A 94 -11.44 -2.30 0.75
C GLY A 94 -11.80 -0.83 0.66
N GLU A 95 -10.79 0.05 0.68
CA GLU A 95 -11.06 1.48 0.55
C GLU A 95 -11.57 1.83 -0.84
N ILE A 96 -10.98 1.21 -1.87
CA ILE A 96 -11.42 1.48 -3.23
C ILE A 96 -12.85 1.00 -3.42
N LYS A 97 -13.18 -0.19 -2.94
CA LYS A 97 -14.52 -0.72 -3.07
C LYS A 97 -15.54 0.11 -2.30
N ARG A 98 -15.14 0.60 -1.13
CA ARG A 98 -16.01 1.47 -0.36
C ARG A 98 -16.30 2.76 -1.13
N HIS A 99 -15.29 3.29 -1.82
CA HIS A 99 -15.45 4.50 -2.61
C HIS A 99 -16.55 4.31 -3.67
N PHE A 100 -16.52 3.17 -4.37
CA PHE A 100 -17.55 2.88 -5.36
C PHE A 100 -18.91 2.74 -4.70
N ARG A 101 -18.97 2.06 -3.57
CA ARG A 101 -20.24 1.87 -2.88
C ARG A 101 -20.82 3.21 -2.44
N ASP A 102 -19.98 4.10 -1.92
CA ASP A 102 -20.44 5.39 -1.44
C ASP A 102 -20.90 6.28 -2.58
N LYS A 103 -20.42 6.01 -3.80
CA LYS A 103 -20.87 6.74 -4.97
C LYS A 103 -22.09 6.09 -5.63
N GLY A 104 -22.59 5.01 -5.07
CA GLY A 104 -23.74 4.33 -5.64
C GLY A 104 -23.40 3.37 -6.77
N TRP A 105 -22.12 3.10 -6.98
CA TRP A 105 -21.71 2.17 -8.01
C TRP A 105 -21.74 0.74 -7.52
N SER A 106 -21.97 -0.18 -8.46
CA SER A 106 -21.96 -1.59 -8.13
C SER A 106 -20.60 -2.15 -8.47
N VAL A 107 -19.96 -2.82 -7.53
CA VAL A 107 -18.64 -3.42 -7.74
C VAL A 107 -18.77 -4.91 -7.61
N ARG A 108 -18.39 -5.62 -8.65
CA ARG A 108 -18.51 -7.06 -8.64
C ARG A 108 -17.18 -7.74 -8.70
#